data_bf70dd2c98554ca6444676620c46a694
#
_entry.id   bf70dd2c98554ca6444676620c46a694
#
_cell.length_a   1.000
_cell.length_b   1.000
_cell.length_c   1.000
_cell.angle_alpha   90.00
_cell.angle_beta   90.00
_cell.angle_gamma   90.00
#
_symmetry.space_group_name_H-M   'P 1'
#
loop_
_entity.id
_entity.type
_entity.pdbx_description
1 polymer ?
#
loop_
_entity_poly.entity_id
_entity_poly.type
_entity_poly.pdbx_seq_one_letter_code
_entity_poly.pdbx_strand_id
1 'polypeptide(L)'
;MQKITQNILIDKALSLLENGTVNCVMGWKKGEFDYDITPAIFETAEDLKENFVYNCFSGANFSKYLVSKTSKLDGKVLVFLKPCDTYSFNQLLTEHRFDREKVYAVGIPCDGMADIAKVKKLCGEGISSIDFEDNTIKVNTIYDEASTNIALNDVLLERCENCKSRKCVAYDELLGDNGEVVDNSNSAGRTCLFTLFTCNTSVFTSFSCINTLLCIATHNNG
;
A
#
# COMPACT_ATOMS: atom_id res chain seq x y z
N MET A 1 5.96 17.57 -6.14
CA MET A 1 5.01 16.60 -5.52
C MET A 1 4.87 16.95 -4.06
N GLN A 2 3.65 17.06 -3.55
CA GLN A 2 3.45 17.29 -2.13
C GLN A 2 3.70 15.98 -1.39
N LYS A 3 4.73 15.94 -0.56
CA LYS A 3 5.07 14.75 0.21
C LYS A 3 4.02 14.53 1.30
N ILE A 4 3.46 13.33 1.39
CA ILE A 4 2.53 12.99 2.46
C ILE A 4 3.33 12.70 3.72
N THR A 5 3.08 13.51 4.75
CA THR A 5 3.64 13.32 6.07
C THR A 5 2.66 12.55 6.96
N GLN A 6 3.18 11.90 7.98
CA GLN A 6 2.36 11.24 9.00
C GLN A 6 1.27 12.16 9.57
N ASN A 7 1.61 13.43 9.84
CA ASN A 7 0.66 14.38 10.43
C ASN A 7 -0.55 14.63 9.54
N ILE A 8 -0.38 14.73 8.22
CA ILE A 8 -1.49 14.88 7.28
C ILE A 8 -2.45 13.69 7.36
N LEU A 9 -1.93 12.47 7.51
CA LEU A 9 -2.75 11.27 7.65
C LEU A 9 -3.49 11.26 8.99
N ILE A 10 -2.82 11.65 10.06
CA ILE A 10 -3.43 11.76 11.41
C ILE A 10 -4.55 12.80 11.39
N ASP A 11 -4.29 14.01 10.89
CA ASP A 11 -5.28 15.09 10.85
C ASP A 11 -6.51 14.69 10.04
N LYS A 12 -6.29 14.02 8.90
CA LYS A 12 -7.39 13.51 8.08
C LYS A 12 -8.19 12.44 8.82
N ALA A 13 -7.52 11.49 9.46
CA ALA A 13 -8.17 10.43 10.20
C ALA A 13 -8.97 10.97 11.40
N LEU A 14 -8.41 11.92 12.14
CA LEU A 14 -9.09 12.59 13.26
C LEU A 14 -10.34 13.32 12.79
N SER A 15 -10.24 14.10 11.72
CA SER A 15 -11.39 14.83 11.16
C SER A 15 -12.54 13.88 10.81
N LEU A 16 -12.26 12.72 10.20
CA LEU A 16 -13.30 11.76 9.82
C LEU A 16 -13.88 10.99 11.03
N LEU A 17 -13.05 10.74 12.04
CA LEU A 17 -13.46 10.06 13.26
C LEU A 17 -14.33 10.96 14.13
N GLU A 18 -13.90 12.22 14.34
CA GLU A 18 -14.61 13.22 15.15
C GLU A 18 -15.94 13.63 14.51
N ASN A 19 -16.02 13.70 13.21
CA ASN A 19 -17.26 13.97 12.46
C ASN A 19 -18.22 12.76 12.42
N GLY A 20 -17.84 11.61 12.94
CA GLY A 20 -18.64 10.41 12.89
C GLY A 20 -18.82 9.80 11.50
N THR A 21 -18.02 10.22 10.51
CA THR A 21 -18.04 9.67 9.15
C THR A 21 -17.54 8.22 9.14
N VAL A 22 -16.58 7.92 10.02
CA VAL A 22 -16.03 6.58 10.21
C VAL A 22 -16.03 6.20 11.70
N ASN A 23 -16.13 4.91 11.98
CA ASN A 23 -16.17 4.39 13.35
C ASN A 23 -14.80 3.94 13.84
N CYS A 24 -13.88 3.65 12.93
CA CYS A 24 -12.51 3.31 13.26
C CYS A 24 -11.59 3.57 12.07
N VAL A 25 -10.30 3.62 12.36
CA VAL A 25 -9.23 3.86 11.39
C VAL A 25 -8.33 2.63 11.34
N MET A 26 -8.11 2.11 10.14
CA MET A 26 -7.11 1.08 9.90
C MET A 26 -5.81 1.75 9.46
N GLY A 27 -4.78 1.60 10.26
CA GLY A 27 -3.50 2.27 10.07
C GLY A 27 -2.33 1.42 10.53
N TRP A 28 -1.21 2.07 10.74
CA TRP A 28 0.03 1.45 11.16
C TRP A 28 0.41 1.88 12.56
N LYS A 29 0.90 0.95 13.35
CA LYS A 29 1.40 1.16 14.71
C LYS A 29 2.84 0.69 14.79
N LYS A 30 3.66 1.42 15.52
CA LYS A 30 5.03 1.05 15.83
C LYS A 30 5.04 -0.15 16.79
N GLY A 31 5.88 -1.14 16.49
CA GLY A 31 6.19 -2.23 17.40
C GLY A 31 7.35 -1.87 18.33
N GLU A 32 8.25 -2.81 18.57
CA GLU A 32 9.39 -2.62 19.46
C GLU A 32 10.46 -1.71 18.85
N PHE A 33 10.70 -1.82 17.55
CA PHE A 33 11.70 -1.05 16.82
C PHE A 33 11.06 -0.06 15.84
N ASP A 34 11.79 0.98 15.43
CA ASP A 34 11.33 2.00 14.48
C ASP A 34 10.98 1.44 13.10
N TYR A 35 11.55 0.31 12.73
CA TYR A 35 11.27 -0.42 11.51
C TYR A 35 10.22 -1.53 11.65
N ASP A 36 9.79 -1.84 12.87
CA ASP A 36 8.76 -2.84 13.14
C ASP A 36 7.39 -2.16 13.12
N ILE A 37 6.82 -2.07 11.92
CA ILE A 37 5.54 -1.40 11.69
C ILE A 37 4.48 -2.44 11.39
N THR A 38 3.47 -2.50 12.26
CA THR A 38 2.39 -3.48 12.19
C THR A 38 1.04 -2.84 11.87
N PRO A 39 0.13 -3.55 11.21
CA PRO A 39 -1.26 -3.11 11.04
C PRO A 39 -1.97 -2.99 12.38
N ALA A 40 -2.70 -1.89 12.58
CA ALA A 40 -3.51 -1.66 13.77
C ALA A 40 -4.86 -1.04 13.41
N ILE A 41 -5.79 -1.11 14.34
CA ILE A 41 -7.10 -0.47 14.25
C ILE A 41 -7.22 0.49 15.42
N PHE A 42 -7.55 1.73 15.11
CA PHE A 42 -7.74 2.81 16.06
C PHE A 42 -9.23 3.14 16.14
N GLU A 43 -9.79 3.08 17.34
CA GLU A 43 -11.21 3.36 17.58
C GLU A 43 -11.39 4.68 18.32
N THR A 44 -10.32 5.24 18.88
CA THR A 44 -10.34 6.52 19.60
C THR A 44 -9.32 7.50 19.01
N ALA A 45 -9.61 8.79 19.16
CA ALA A 45 -8.75 9.86 18.70
C ALA A 45 -7.42 9.91 19.49
N GLU A 46 -7.46 9.55 20.77
CA GLU A 46 -6.29 9.52 21.65
C GLU A 46 -5.31 8.44 21.21
N ASP A 47 -5.78 7.20 21.01
CA ASP A 47 -4.96 6.07 20.57
C ASP A 47 -4.38 6.34 19.18
N LEU A 48 -5.15 6.98 18.29
CA LEU A 48 -4.68 7.37 16.97
C LEU A 48 -3.53 8.39 17.07
N LYS A 49 -3.66 9.44 17.88
CA LYS A 49 -2.63 10.48 18.04
C LYS A 49 -1.34 9.93 18.65
N GLU A 50 -1.47 9.02 19.59
CA GLU A 50 -0.34 8.48 20.33
C GLU A 50 0.42 7.39 19.57
N ASN A 51 -0.30 6.52 18.88
CA ASN A 51 0.25 5.26 18.39
C ASN A 51 0.33 5.15 16.87
N PHE A 52 -0.30 6.06 16.10
CA PHE A 52 -0.25 5.99 14.64
C PHE A 52 1.13 6.37 14.11
N VAL A 53 1.70 5.53 13.27
CA VAL A 53 2.99 5.76 12.61
C VAL A 53 2.88 5.48 11.13
N TYR A 54 3.46 6.38 10.31
CA TYR A 54 3.61 6.17 8.88
C TYR A 54 5.01 6.56 8.42
N ASN A 55 5.76 5.57 7.93
CA ASN A 55 7.10 5.75 7.40
C ASN A 55 7.38 4.77 6.26
N CYS A 56 8.62 4.72 5.76
CA CYS A 56 8.99 3.84 4.64
C CYS A 56 8.97 2.33 4.98
N PHE A 57 8.76 1.93 6.23
CA PHE A 57 8.53 0.53 6.63
C PHE A 57 7.04 0.19 6.76
N SER A 58 6.13 1.12 6.49
CA SER A 58 4.67 0.92 6.52
C SER A 58 4.18 0.08 5.33
N GLY A 59 4.79 -1.07 5.13
CA GLY A 59 4.61 -1.92 3.95
C GLY A 59 3.34 -2.76 3.90
N ALA A 60 2.57 -2.85 5.00
CA ALA A 60 1.38 -3.68 5.06
C ALA A 60 0.31 -3.21 4.06
N ASN A 61 -0.32 -4.18 3.37
CA ASN A 61 -1.49 -3.96 2.55
C ASN A 61 -2.75 -4.20 3.37
N PHE A 62 -3.55 -3.17 3.53
CA PHE A 62 -4.76 -3.24 4.36
C PHE A 62 -5.95 -3.90 3.70
N SER A 63 -5.98 -4.01 2.38
CA SER A 63 -7.13 -4.55 1.65
C SER A 63 -7.55 -5.93 2.16
N LYS A 64 -6.57 -6.79 2.50
CA LYS A 64 -6.84 -8.14 3.01
C LYS A 64 -7.56 -8.18 4.37
N TYR A 65 -7.33 -7.15 5.20
CA TYR A 65 -7.94 -7.09 6.53
C TYR A 65 -9.38 -6.56 6.50
N LEU A 66 -9.76 -5.86 5.43
CA LEU A 66 -11.11 -5.34 5.26
C LEU A 66 -12.16 -6.45 5.26
N VAL A 67 -11.84 -7.60 4.67
CA VAL A 67 -12.76 -8.75 4.60
C VAL A 67 -13.26 -9.17 5.98
N SER A 68 -12.36 -9.29 6.94
CA SER A 68 -12.72 -9.71 8.31
C SER A 68 -13.26 -8.56 9.16
N LYS A 69 -12.77 -7.33 8.95
CA LYS A 69 -13.18 -6.18 9.76
C LYS A 69 -14.57 -5.71 9.39
N THR A 70 -14.88 -5.55 8.11
CA THR A 70 -16.18 -5.06 7.64
C THR A 70 -17.33 -6.02 7.96
N SER A 71 -17.05 -7.32 8.03
CA SER A 71 -18.06 -8.33 8.41
C SER A 71 -18.53 -8.21 9.87
N LYS A 72 -17.67 -7.61 10.74
CA LYS A 72 -17.92 -7.49 12.18
C LYS A 72 -18.26 -6.07 12.63
N LEU A 73 -18.09 -5.10 11.74
CA LEU A 73 -18.24 -3.69 12.07
C LEU A 73 -19.64 -3.19 11.71
N ASP A 74 -20.29 -2.52 12.67
CA ASP A 74 -21.46 -1.71 12.42
C ASP A 74 -20.98 -0.27 12.15
N GLY A 75 -20.87 0.11 10.87
CA GLY A 75 -20.39 1.40 10.43
C GLY A 75 -19.26 1.33 9.42
N LYS A 76 -18.54 2.45 9.26
CA LYS A 76 -17.46 2.56 8.25
C LYS A 76 -16.08 2.49 8.88
N VAL A 77 -15.15 1.85 8.18
CA VAL A 77 -13.72 1.86 8.50
C VAL A 77 -12.98 2.77 7.52
N LEU A 78 -12.18 3.70 8.05
CA LEU A 78 -11.19 4.43 7.25
C LEU A 78 -10.01 3.51 6.95
N VAL A 79 -9.57 3.51 5.71
CA VAL A 79 -8.35 2.82 5.29
C VAL A 79 -7.50 3.70 4.40
N PHE A 80 -6.19 3.76 4.67
CA PHE A 80 -5.22 4.39 3.78
C PHE A 80 -4.67 3.37 2.80
N LEU A 81 -4.76 3.69 1.51
CA LEU A 81 -4.36 2.79 0.43
C LEU A 81 -3.24 3.41 -0.40
N LYS A 82 -2.09 2.75 -0.41
CA LYS A 82 -1.03 3.04 -1.39
C LYS A 82 -1.49 2.63 -2.80
N PRO A 83 -0.89 3.15 -3.87
CA PRO A 83 -1.29 2.82 -5.23
C PRO A 83 -1.42 1.31 -5.48
N CYS A 84 -0.44 0.52 -5.08
CA CYS A 84 -0.49 -0.95 -5.22
C CYS A 84 -1.61 -1.59 -4.39
N ASP A 85 -1.97 -1.01 -3.25
CA ASP A 85 -3.04 -1.51 -2.38
C ASP A 85 -4.42 -1.25 -2.99
N THR A 86 -4.57 -0.17 -3.79
CA THR A 86 -5.84 0.14 -4.46
C THR A 86 -6.22 -0.91 -5.52
N TYR A 87 -5.23 -1.56 -6.14
CA TYR A 87 -5.51 -2.65 -7.08
C TYR A 87 -6.03 -3.89 -6.36
N SER A 88 -5.42 -4.28 -5.25
CA SER A 88 -5.92 -5.40 -4.44
C SER A 88 -7.26 -5.08 -3.77
N PHE A 89 -7.47 -3.83 -3.37
CA PHE A 89 -8.76 -3.35 -2.88
C PHE A 89 -9.85 -3.54 -3.95
N ASN A 90 -9.60 -3.07 -5.17
CA ASN A 90 -10.54 -3.20 -6.27
C ASN A 90 -10.80 -4.65 -6.66
N GLN A 91 -9.78 -5.51 -6.60
CA GLN A 91 -9.93 -6.94 -6.85
C GLN A 91 -10.87 -7.60 -5.83
N LEU A 92 -10.65 -7.37 -4.54
CA LEU A 92 -11.49 -7.91 -3.48
C LEU A 92 -12.93 -7.39 -3.55
N LEU A 93 -13.09 -6.14 -3.98
CA LEU A 93 -14.42 -5.55 -4.21
C LEU A 93 -15.14 -6.24 -5.38
N THR A 94 -14.44 -6.49 -6.50
CA THR A 94 -14.98 -7.22 -7.65
C THR A 94 -15.38 -8.66 -7.28
N GLU A 95 -14.64 -9.26 -6.36
CA GLU A 95 -14.94 -10.59 -5.82
C GLU A 95 -16.04 -10.58 -4.74
N HIS A 96 -16.65 -9.43 -4.45
CA HIS A 96 -17.67 -9.26 -3.42
C HIS A 96 -17.23 -9.76 -2.03
N ARG A 97 -15.93 -9.59 -1.70
CA ARG A 97 -15.37 -10.08 -0.44
C ARG A 97 -15.71 -9.20 0.77
N PHE A 98 -16.10 -7.97 0.54
CA PHE A 98 -16.55 -7.02 1.56
C PHE A 98 -17.54 -6.02 0.97
N ASP A 99 -18.32 -5.37 1.87
CA ASP A 99 -19.26 -4.33 1.51
C ASP A 99 -18.53 -3.00 1.31
N ARG A 100 -18.63 -2.42 0.10
CA ARG A 100 -18.02 -1.14 -0.25
C ARG A 100 -18.51 0.02 0.59
N GLU A 101 -19.78 -0.01 1.01
CA GLU A 101 -20.38 1.07 1.80
C GLU A 101 -19.82 1.15 3.22
N LYS A 102 -19.24 0.06 3.72
CA LYS A 102 -18.57 -0.01 5.02
C LYS A 102 -17.12 0.48 5.02
N VAL A 103 -16.62 0.98 3.89
CA VAL A 103 -15.24 1.42 3.78
C VAL A 103 -15.18 2.87 3.30
N TYR A 104 -14.35 3.67 3.96
CA TYR A 104 -13.91 4.98 3.46
C TYR A 104 -12.43 4.86 3.07
N ALA A 105 -12.17 4.83 1.78
CA ALA A 105 -10.84 4.59 1.24
C ALA A 105 -10.15 5.91 0.89
N VAL A 106 -9.00 6.16 1.50
CA VAL A 106 -8.15 7.32 1.19
C VAL A 106 -6.91 6.86 0.46
N GLY A 107 -6.78 7.28 -0.80
CA GLY A 107 -5.58 7.04 -1.59
C GLY A 107 -4.44 7.94 -1.13
N ILE A 108 -3.24 7.37 -1.01
CA ILE A 108 -2.03 8.11 -0.63
C ILE A 108 -0.91 7.81 -1.63
N PRO A 109 -0.10 8.82 -2.03
CA PRO A 109 1.07 8.59 -2.87
C PRO A 109 2.10 7.71 -2.14
N CYS A 110 2.95 7.04 -2.90
CA CYS A 110 3.95 6.14 -2.36
C CYS A 110 5.23 6.20 -3.18
N ASP A 111 6.33 6.53 -2.51
CA ASP A 111 7.68 6.58 -3.10
C ASP A 111 8.41 5.23 -3.04
N GLY A 112 7.80 4.25 -2.40
CA GLY A 112 8.34 2.91 -2.19
C GLY A 112 8.46 2.59 -0.70
N MET A 113 8.70 1.29 -0.41
CA MET A 113 8.87 0.79 0.95
C MET A 113 10.26 0.20 1.10
N ALA A 114 10.89 0.44 2.24
CA ALA A 114 12.22 -0.04 2.55
C ALA A 114 12.23 -1.52 2.98
N ASP A 115 13.33 -2.18 2.68
CA ASP A 115 13.65 -3.54 3.12
C ASP A 115 14.68 -3.48 4.25
N ILE A 116 14.28 -3.85 5.45
CA ILE A 116 15.16 -3.85 6.61
C ILE A 116 16.36 -4.80 6.44
N ALA A 117 16.22 -5.86 5.66
CA ALA A 117 17.33 -6.76 5.40
C ALA A 117 18.43 -6.09 4.54
N LYS A 118 18.05 -5.20 3.61
CA LYS A 118 19.00 -4.39 2.85
C LYS A 118 19.64 -3.31 3.72
N VAL A 119 18.85 -2.66 4.58
CA VAL A 119 19.36 -1.68 5.54
C VAL A 119 20.43 -2.31 6.43
N LYS A 120 20.14 -3.47 7.04
CA LYS A 120 21.09 -4.20 7.87
C LYS A 120 22.38 -4.63 7.15
N LYS A 121 22.30 -4.91 5.86
CA LYS A 121 23.49 -5.22 5.05
C LYS A 121 24.42 -4.02 4.89
N LEU A 122 23.89 -2.80 4.91
CA LEU A 122 24.65 -1.56 4.72
C LEU A 122 25.19 -0.99 6.04
N CYS A 123 24.41 -1.05 7.12
CA CYS A 123 24.79 -0.46 8.41
C CYS A 123 25.18 -1.49 9.48
N GLY A 124 25.09 -2.79 9.20
CA GLY A 124 25.34 -3.84 10.19
C GLY A 124 24.16 -4.13 11.11
N GLU A 125 24.40 -4.94 12.11
CA GLU A 125 23.42 -5.31 13.13
C GLU A 125 23.41 -4.27 14.28
N GLY A 126 22.42 -4.37 15.15
CA GLY A 126 22.34 -3.52 16.34
C GLY A 126 21.77 -2.13 16.08
N ILE A 127 20.78 -2.03 15.18
CA ILE A 127 20.06 -0.79 14.93
C ILE A 127 19.35 -0.35 16.21
N SER A 128 19.68 0.84 16.70
CA SER A 128 19.10 1.44 17.91
C SER A 128 17.93 2.36 17.58
N SER A 129 18.07 3.20 16.55
CA SER A 129 17.01 4.07 16.08
C SER A 129 17.13 4.36 14.59
N ILE A 130 16.02 4.75 13.99
CA ILE A 130 15.97 5.15 12.59
C ILE A 130 15.19 6.46 12.48
N ASP A 131 15.84 7.47 11.91
CA ASP A 131 15.24 8.75 11.59
C ASP A 131 15.00 8.86 10.08
N PHE A 132 13.95 9.56 9.69
CA PHE A 132 13.53 9.70 8.31
C PHE A 132 13.63 11.16 7.88
N GLU A 133 14.58 11.46 7.00
CA GLU A 133 14.76 12.78 6.41
C GLU A 133 14.56 12.68 4.90
N ASP A 134 13.44 13.20 4.44
CA ASP A 134 13.08 13.18 3.02
C ASP A 134 13.21 11.78 2.37
N ASN A 135 14.14 11.61 1.48
CA ASN A 135 14.39 10.34 0.78
C ASN A 135 15.60 9.59 1.37
N THR A 136 16.00 9.96 2.57
CA THR A 136 17.16 9.41 3.27
C THR A 136 16.72 8.78 4.58
N ILE A 137 17.24 7.61 4.85
CA ILE A 137 17.09 6.88 6.10
C ILE A 137 18.38 7.08 6.88
N LYS A 138 18.29 7.70 8.05
CA LYS A 138 19.41 7.88 8.96
C LYS A 138 19.34 6.80 10.03
N VAL A 139 20.32 5.92 10.03
CA VAL A 139 20.36 4.74 10.91
C VAL A 139 21.41 4.96 11.98
N ASN A 140 21.00 4.82 13.23
CA ASN A 140 21.90 4.78 14.38
C ASN A 140 22.06 3.34 14.86
N THR A 141 23.28 2.92 15.11
CA THR A 141 23.59 1.60 15.66
C THR A 141 24.16 1.73 17.08
N ILE A 142 24.05 0.66 17.87
CA ILE A 142 24.62 0.64 19.22
C ILE A 142 26.15 0.49 19.22
N TYR A 143 26.74 0.16 18.07
CA TYR A 143 28.17 -0.13 17.95
C TYR A 143 28.97 1.02 17.37
N ASP A 144 28.31 1.92 16.61
CA ASP A 144 28.94 3.05 15.94
C ASP A 144 28.44 4.37 16.53
N GLU A 145 29.37 5.29 16.81
CA GLU A 145 29.01 6.64 17.28
C GLU A 145 28.43 7.53 16.17
N ALA A 146 28.73 7.21 14.92
CA ALA A 146 28.28 7.96 13.76
C ALA A 146 27.05 7.32 13.11
N SER A 147 26.03 8.12 12.82
CA SER A 147 24.86 7.67 12.07
C SER A 147 25.21 7.40 10.60
N THR A 148 24.63 6.34 10.03
CA THR A 148 24.75 6.00 8.63
C THR A 148 23.56 6.54 7.86
N ASN A 149 23.81 7.34 6.81
CA ASN A 149 22.78 7.86 5.93
C ASN A 149 22.64 6.96 4.69
N ILE A 150 21.43 6.46 4.44
CA ILE A 150 21.13 5.53 3.35
C ILE A 150 20.02 6.13 2.50
N ALA A 151 20.22 6.21 1.18
CA ALA A 151 19.15 6.63 0.29
C ALA A 151 18.04 5.56 0.23
N LEU A 152 16.79 5.96 0.29
CA LEU A 152 15.64 5.06 0.23
C LEU A 152 15.70 4.15 -1.02
N ASN A 153 16.13 4.70 -2.15
CA ASN A 153 16.22 3.96 -3.41
C ASN A 153 17.17 2.75 -3.36
N ASP A 154 18.19 2.79 -2.49
CA ASP A 154 19.18 1.72 -2.38
C ASP A 154 18.68 0.53 -1.56
N VAL A 155 17.62 0.75 -0.78
CA VAL A 155 17.07 -0.23 0.16
C VAL A 155 15.60 -0.55 -0.08
N LEU A 156 15.07 -0.24 -1.24
CA LEU A 156 13.69 -0.57 -1.59
C LEU A 156 13.43 -2.08 -1.54
N LEU A 157 12.23 -2.44 -1.16
CA LEU A 157 11.70 -3.79 -1.38
C LEU A 157 11.76 -4.11 -2.89
N GLU A 158 12.09 -5.33 -3.26
CA GLU A 158 12.17 -5.78 -4.65
C GLU A 158 10.91 -5.45 -5.47
N ARG A 159 9.74 -5.61 -4.86
CA ARG A 159 8.46 -5.23 -5.46
C ARG A 159 8.32 -3.72 -5.70
N CYS A 160 9.03 -2.88 -4.94
CA CYS A 160 8.99 -1.43 -5.05
C CYS A 160 10.02 -0.91 -6.05
N GLU A 161 11.17 -1.55 -6.21
CA GLU A 161 12.17 -1.23 -7.24
C GLU A 161 11.56 -1.29 -8.65
N ASN A 162 10.75 -2.31 -8.89
CA ASN A 162 10.09 -2.54 -10.17
C ASN A 162 8.61 -2.10 -10.18
N CYS A 163 8.23 -1.19 -9.29
CA CYS A 163 6.84 -0.77 -9.16
C CYS A 163 6.39 0.05 -10.37
N LYS A 164 5.35 -0.45 -11.04
CA LYS A 164 4.71 0.20 -12.19
C LYS A 164 3.41 0.91 -11.84
N SER A 165 2.83 0.54 -10.70
CA SER A 165 1.54 1.04 -10.25
C SER A 165 1.74 2.18 -9.26
N ARG A 166 1.98 3.38 -9.76
CA ARG A 166 2.14 4.58 -8.92
C ARG A 166 0.87 5.43 -8.83
N LYS A 167 -0.19 5.02 -9.54
CA LYS A 167 -1.47 5.69 -9.57
C LYS A 167 -2.51 4.93 -8.74
N CYS A 168 -3.20 5.63 -7.83
CA CYS A 168 -4.36 5.09 -7.15
C CYS A 168 -5.54 4.96 -8.11
N VAL A 169 -6.22 3.81 -8.09
CA VAL A 169 -7.31 3.49 -9.02
C VAL A 169 -8.67 3.32 -8.34
N ALA A 170 -8.69 3.16 -7.02
CA ALA A 170 -9.93 3.00 -6.26
C ALA A 170 -9.79 3.69 -4.89
N TYR A 171 -10.56 4.75 -4.68
CA TYR A 171 -10.57 5.55 -3.46
C TYR A 171 -11.83 6.42 -3.40
N ASP A 172 -12.16 6.93 -2.24
CA ASP A 172 -13.18 7.97 -2.05
C ASP A 172 -12.52 9.35 -2.10
N GLU A 173 -11.32 9.47 -1.54
CA GLU A 173 -10.55 10.70 -1.51
C GLU A 173 -9.08 10.40 -1.78
N LEU A 174 -8.39 11.36 -2.38
CA LEU A 174 -6.97 11.27 -2.66
C LEU A 174 -6.22 12.37 -1.90
N LEU A 175 -5.23 11.99 -1.12
CA LEU A 175 -4.31 12.93 -0.50
C LEU A 175 -3.05 13.06 -1.35
N GLY A 176 -2.71 14.31 -1.72
CA GLY A 176 -1.57 14.59 -2.58
C GLY A 176 -1.79 14.27 -4.05
N ASP A 177 -0.70 14.15 -4.78
CA ASP A 177 -0.73 13.93 -6.22
C ASP A 177 -0.89 12.46 -6.56
N ASN A 178 -1.77 12.17 -7.49
CA ASN A 178 -1.90 10.83 -8.04
C ASN A 178 -0.76 10.59 -9.03
N GLY A 179 0.11 9.65 -8.71
CA GLY A 179 1.24 9.29 -9.57
C GLY A 179 0.81 8.78 -10.96
N GLU A 180 1.76 8.63 -11.84
CA GLU A 180 1.52 8.09 -13.18
C GLU A 180 1.72 6.57 -13.21
N VAL A 181 1.03 5.90 -14.12
CA VAL A 181 1.30 4.51 -14.46
C VAL A 181 2.56 4.48 -15.33
N VAL A 182 3.61 3.85 -14.86
CA VAL A 182 4.81 3.65 -15.66
C VAL A 182 4.55 2.55 -16.68
N ASP A 183 4.32 2.95 -17.91
CA ASP A 183 4.13 2.03 -19.02
C ASP A 183 5.50 1.51 -19.51
N ASN A 184 5.87 0.34 -19.03
CA ASN A 184 7.02 -0.38 -19.53
C ASN A 184 6.55 -1.40 -20.55
N SER A 185 6.51 -1.03 -21.80
CA SER A 185 6.14 -1.86 -22.94
C SER A 185 6.91 -3.19 -23.09
N ASN A 186 7.97 -3.38 -22.32
CA ASN A 186 8.83 -4.56 -22.38
C ASN A 186 8.47 -5.71 -21.41
N SER A 187 7.39 -5.62 -20.67
CA SER A 187 6.94 -6.71 -19.78
C SER A 187 5.63 -7.34 -20.24
N ALA A 188 5.68 -7.93 -21.39
CA ALA A 188 4.54 -8.58 -22.05
C ALA A 188 3.81 -9.66 -21.18
N GLY A 189 4.49 -10.26 -20.21
CA GLY A 189 3.91 -11.35 -19.42
C GLY A 189 2.91 -10.94 -18.33
N ARG A 190 2.96 -9.71 -17.84
CA ARG A 190 2.06 -9.27 -16.74
C ARG A 190 0.81 -8.53 -17.20
N THR A 191 0.87 -7.92 -18.37
CA THR A 191 -0.25 -7.19 -18.94
C THR A 191 -1.40 -8.13 -19.31
N CYS A 192 -1.09 -9.34 -19.74
CA CYS A 192 -2.10 -10.34 -20.10
C CYS A 192 -2.94 -10.81 -18.90
N LEU A 193 -2.33 -10.94 -17.72
CA LEU A 193 -3.07 -11.39 -16.54
C LEU A 193 -4.08 -10.35 -16.06
N PHE A 194 -3.71 -9.08 -16.16
CA PHE A 194 -4.58 -7.99 -15.72
C PHE A 194 -5.76 -7.78 -16.67
N THR A 195 -5.55 -7.97 -17.96
CA THR A 195 -6.61 -7.83 -18.97
C THR A 195 -7.63 -8.96 -18.89
N LEU A 196 -7.20 -10.15 -18.46
CA LEU A 196 -8.11 -11.29 -18.26
C LEU A 196 -9.15 -11.03 -17.16
N PHE A 197 -8.81 -10.28 -16.12
CA PHE A 197 -9.75 -9.96 -15.03
C PHE A 197 -10.72 -8.83 -15.35
N THR A 198 -10.42 -8.02 -16.36
CA THR A 198 -11.31 -6.92 -16.77
C THR A 198 -12.17 -7.26 -17.99
N CYS A 199 -11.91 -8.38 -18.66
CA CYS A 199 -12.70 -8.80 -19.80
C CYS A 199 -14.03 -9.40 -19.36
N ASN A 200 -15.08 -8.80 -19.82
CA ASN A 200 -16.41 -9.36 -19.77
C ASN A 200 -16.42 -10.68 -20.57
N THR A 201 -17.15 -11.67 -20.15
CA THR A 201 -17.21 -13.00 -20.77
C THR A 201 -17.46 -13.00 -22.27
N SER A 202 -18.09 -11.96 -22.78
CA SER A 202 -18.35 -11.78 -24.21
C SER A 202 -17.11 -11.39 -25.04
N VAL A 203 -16.03 -10.95 -24.40
CA VAL A 203 -14.78 -10.53 -25.08
C VAL A 203 -13.74 -11.64 -25.09
N PHE A 204 -14.00 -12.71 -24.36
CA PHE A 204 -13.08 -13.83 -24.24
C PHE A 204 -12.80 -14.57 -25.56
N THR A 205 -13.71 -14.46 -26.50
CA THR A 205 -13.60 -15.11 -27.80
C THR A 205 -12.65 -14.45 -28.77
N SER A 206 -12.22 -13.22 -28.48
CA SER A 206 -11.32 -12.47 -29.37
C SER A 206 -9.89 -12.31 -28.84
N PHE A 207 -9.58 -12.90 -27.69
CA PHE A 207 -8.28 -12.78 -27.09
C PHE A 207 -7.35 -13.89 -27.51
N SER A 208 -6.55 -13.66 -28.52
CA SER A 208 -5.39 -14.51 -28.82
C SER A 208 -4.22 -14.07 -27.96
N CYS A 209 -4.06 -14.70 -26.82
CA CYS A 209 -2.89 -14.51 -25.99
C CYS A 209 -1.73 -15.31 -26.57
N ILE A 210 -0.84 -14.66 -27.27
CA ILE A 210 0.20 -15.29 -28.08
C ILE A 210 1.23 -16.04 -27.25
N ASN A 211 1.35 -15.79 -25.97
CA ASN A 211 2.43 -16.35 -25.17
C ASN A 211 2.05 -17.01 -23.88
N THR A 212 0.82 -17.31 -23.72
CA THR A 212 0.43 -18.10 -22.56
C THR A 212 -0.43 -19.22 -23.00
N LEU A 213 -0.24 -20.22 -22.37
CA LEU A 213 -1.04 -21.35 -22.17
C LEU A 213 -2.46 -21.35 -22.60
N LEU A 214 -2.90 -20.31 -23.10
CA LEU A 214 -4.20 -20.21 -23.35
C LEU A 214 -4.54 -19.67 -24.61
N CYS A 215 -3.96 -20.22 -25.45
CA CYS A 215 -4.59 -20.41 -26.70
C CYS A 215 -5.76 -21.40 -26.60
N ILE A 216 -6.49 -21.32 -25.57
CA ILE A 216 -7.74 -22.09 -25.42
C ILE A 216 -8.82 -21.54 -26.33
N ALA A 217 -8.63 -20.31 -26.76
CA ALA A 217 -9.61 -19.67 -27.62
C ALA A 217 -9.59 -20.11 -29.08
N THR A 218 -8.60 -20.85 -29.49
CA THR A 218 -8.54 -21.28 -30.90
C THR A 218 -9.23 -22.61 -31.18
N HIS A 219 -9.92 -23.15 -30.20
CA HIS A 219 -10.43 -24.50 -30.37
C HIS A 219 -11.92 -24.63 -30.64
N ASN A 220 -12.59 -23.56 -30.92
CA ASN A 220 -14.01 -23.61 -31.23
C ASN A 220 -14.39 -23.12 -32.62
N ASN A 221 -13.64 -23.51 -33.61
CA ASN A 221 -14.11 -23.45 -34.97
C ASN A 221 -13.89 -24.82 -35.61
N GLY A 222 -14.79 -25.67 -35.36
CA GLY A 222 -15.06 -26.85 -36.09
C GLY A 222 -16.56 -26.98 -36.27
#